data_68d11a854340bcdf2d25670f50bebb3b
#
_entry.id   68d11a854340bcdf2d25670f50bebb3b
#
_cell.length_a   1.000
_cell.length_b   1.000
_cell.length_c   1.000
_cell.angle_alpha   90.00
_cell.angle_beta   90.00
_cell.angle_gamma   90.00
#
_symmetry.space_group_name_H-M   'P 1'
#
loop_
_entity.id
_entity.type
_entity.pdbx_description
1 polymer ?
#
loop_
_entity_poly.entity_id
_entity_poly.type
_entity_poly.pdbx_seq_one_letter_code
_entity_poly.pdbx_strand_id
1 'polypeptide(L)'
;MLRSRYRLPLRVLTALALLANAVAVFMPGGDGVPLFSYADKIIHVLIFAVPAFLGLLADLPRRPWLAGLAVYAPVTEILQATLIPSRDGSFGDLTADLLGLVSAAVVWHGIRENGTYADDGPERAVAGRHARDR
;
A
#
# COMPACT_ATOMS: atom_id res chain seq x y z
N MET A 1 -16.38 5.94 -3.45
CA MET A 1 -16.23 4.52 -3.86
C MET A 1 -16.00 4.45 -5.36
N LEU A 2 -14.91 3.82 -5.82
CA LEU A 2 -14.68 3.60 -7.25
C LEU A 2 -15.81 2.72 -7.82
N ARG A 3 -16.28 3.05 -9.04
CA ARG A 3 -17.36 2.30 -9.70
C ARG A 3 -16.96 0.82 -9.82
N SER A 4 -17.91 -0.10 -9.70
CA SER A 4 -17.70 -1.56 -9.72
C SER A 4 -16.84 -2.05 -10.90
N ARG A 5 -16.88 -1.35 -12.02
CA ARG A 5 -16.09 -1.65 -13.25
C ARG A 5 -14.57 -1.60 -13.05
N TYR A 6 -14.07 -0.87 -12.04
CA TYR A 6 -12.63 -0.77 -11.79
C TYR A 6 -12.10 -1.78 -10.76
N ARG A 7 -12.98 -2.52 -10.08
CA ARG A 7 -12.57 -3.46 -9.03
C ARG A 7 -11.75 -4.63 -9.57
N LEU A 8 -12.17 -5.21 -10.70
CA LEU A 8 -11.44 -6.34 -11.30
C LEU A 8 -10.04 -5.92 -11.79
N PRO A 9 -9.87 -4.87 -12.61
CA PRO A 9 -8.54 -4.44 -13.01
C PRO A 9 -7.65 -4.04 -11.82
N LEU A 10 -8.18 -3.41 -10.77
CA LEU A 10 -7.42 -3.10 -9.56
C LEU A 10 -6.97 -4.36 -8.81
N ARG A 11 -7.79 -5.39 -8.71
CA ARG A 11 -7.41 -6.68 -8.11
C ARG A 11 -6.32 -7.37 -8.91
N VAL A 12 -6.39 -7.33 -10.23
CA VAL A 12 -5.33 -7.85 -11.10
C VAL A 12 -4.02 -7.08 -10.88
N LEU A 13 -4.08 -5.74 -10.85
CA LEU A 13 -2.90 -4.91 -10.56
C LEU A 13 -2.34 -5.20 -9.16
N THR A 14 -3.20 -5.40 -8.17
CA THR A 14 -2.76 -5.79 -6.82
C THR A 14 -2.03 -7.14 -6.83
N ALA A 15 -2.56 -8.13 -7.54
CA ALA A 15 -1.91 -9.44 -7.68
C ALA A 15 -0.57 -9.34 -8.41
N LEU A 16 -0.48 -8.55 -9.48
CA LEU A 16 0.78 -8.28 -10.19
C LEU A 16 1.79 -7.55 -9.31
N ALA A 17 1.35 -6.59 -8.50
CA ALA A 17 2.21 -5.88 -7.56
C ALA A 17 2.73 -6.82 -6.46
N LEU A 18 1.92 -7.75 -5.96
CA LEU A 18 2.36 -8.78 -5.01
C LEU A 18 3.36 -9.74 -5.65
N LEU A 19 3.12 -10.13 -6.89
CA LEU A 19 4.06 -10.99 -7.63
C LEU A 19 5.40 -10.27 -7.83
N ALA A 20 5.37 -9.00 -8.24
CA ALA A 20 6.57 -8.19 -8.38
C ALA A 20 7.31 -8.01 -7.04
N ASN A 21 6.56 -7.79 -5.94
CA ASN A 21 7.12 -7.76 -4.59
C ASN A 21 7.82 -9.08 -4.26
N ALA A 22 7.14 -10.22 -4.45
CA ALA A 22 7.73 -11.53 -4.18
C ALA A 22 9.01 -11.76 -5.02
N VAL A 23 8.98 -11.43 -6.31
CA VAL A 23 10.16 -11.52 -7.16
C VAL A 23 11.29 -10.64 -6.63
N ALA A 24 11.02 -9.36 -6.30
CA ALA A 24 12.02 -8.43 -5.80
C ALA A 24 12.63 -8.89 -4.45
N VAL A 25 11.79 -9.40 -3.55
CA VAL A 25 12.21 -9.92 -2.24
C VAL A 25 13.11 -11.15 -2.38
N PHE A 26 12.77 -12.07 -3.30
CA PHE A 26 13.50 -13.33 -3.46
C PHE A 26 14.62 -13.29 -4.53
N MET A 27 14.84 -12.14 -5.18
CA MET A 27 16.00 -11.99 -6.04
C MET A 27 17.30 -12.02 -5.22
N PRO A 28 18.34 -12.73 -5.66
CA PRO A 28 19.65 -12.68 -5.02
C PRO A 28 20.15 -11.24 -4.93
N GLY A 29 20.84 -10.91 -3.83
CA GLY A 29 21.54 -9.64 -3.71
C GLY A 29 22.56 -9.49 -4.84
N GLY A 30 22.50 -8.40 -5.59
CA GLY A 30 23.47 -8.13 -6.64
C GLY A 30 24.72 -7.44 -6.07
N ASP A 31 25.89 -7.74 -6.63
CA ASP A 31 27.17 -7.04 -6.33
C ASP A 31 27.18 -5.60 -6.89
N GLY A 32 26.02 -5.07 -7.27
CA GLY A 32 25.88 -3.74 -7.84
C GLY A 32 26.13 -2.64 -6.82
N VAL A 33 26.89 -1.62 -7.21
CA VAL A 33 27.02 -0.39 -6.42
C VAL A 33 25.61 0.25 -6.33
N PRO A 34 25.08 0.51 -5.12
CA PRO A 34 23.78 1.15 -4.99
C PRO A 34 23.81 2.51 -5.67
N LEU A 35 22.74 2.87 -6.38
CA LEU A 35 22.58 4.16 -7.07
C LEU A 35 22.81 5.34 -6.11
N PHE A 36 22.44 5.17 -4.84
CA PHE A 36 22.68 6.09 -3.72
C PHE A 36 22.50 5.35 -2.38
N SER A 37 22.99 5.93 -1.28
CA SER A 37 23.15 5.27 0.02
C SER A 37 21.88 4.65 0.64
N TYR A 38 20.67 5.04 0.22
CA TYR A 38 19.40 4.54 0.75
C TYR A 38 18.47 3.96 -0.32
N ALA A 39 19.00 3.64 -1.50
CA ALA A 39 18.22 3.15 -2.63
C ALA A 39 17.41 1.90 -2.29
N ASP A 40 18.02 0.96 -1.57
CA ASP A 40 17.36 -0.27 -1.14
C ASP A 40 16.21 -0.01 -0.17
N LYS A 41 16.34 0.90 0.79
CA LYS A 41 15.25 1.26 1.71
C LYS A 41 14.06 1.87 1.00
N ILE A 42 14.31 2.72 0.00
CA ILE A 42 13.24 3.28 -0.83
C ILE A 42 12.53 2.18 -1.62
N ILE A 43 13.28 1.22 -2.16
CA ILE A 43 12.69 0.06 -2.84
C ILE A 43 11.80 -0.73 -1.88
N HIS A 44 12.26 -1.03 -0.65
CA HIS A 44 11.46 -1.70 0.37
C HIS A 44 10.17 -0.96 0.69
N VAL A 45 10.22 0.36 0.93
CA VAL A 45 9.02 1.18 1.10
C VAL A 45 8.05 1.02 -0.07
N LEU A 46 8.54 1.12 -1.31
CA LEU A 46 7.69 1.10 -2.50
C LEU A 46 7.09 -0.27 -2.77
N ILE A 47 7.85 -1.36 -2.64
CA ILE A 47 7.36 -2.71 -2.90
C ILE A 47 6.30 -3.17 -1.90
N PHE A 48 6.22 -2.57 -0.71
CA PHE A 48 5.13 -2.78 0.25
C PHE A 48 4.02 -1.75 0.13
N ALA A 49 4.34 -0.47 -0.13
CA ALA A 49 3.33 0.59 -0.28
C ALA A 49 2.39 0.35 -1.48
N VAL A 50 2.96 -0.03 -2.64
CA VAL A 50 2.19 -0.19 -3.87
C VAL A 50 1.12 -1.28 -3.76
N PRO A 51 1.41 -2.55 -3.39
CA PRO A 51 0.37 -3.56 -3.23
C PRO A 51 -0.60 -3.21 -2.10
N ALA A 52 -0.14 -2.62 -0.99
CA ALA A 52 -1.02 -2.18 0.09
C ALA A 52 -2.05 -1.17 -0.41
N PHE A 53 -1.61 -0.14 -1.12
CA PHE A 53 -2.48 0.91 -1.64
C PHE A 53 -3.43 0.40 -2.74
N LEU A 54 -2.94 -0.39 -3.69
CA LEU A 54 -3.77 -0.98 -4.74
C LEU A 54 -4.86 -1.89 -4.17
N GLY A 55 -4.55 -2.70 -3.15
CA GLY A 55 -5.53 -3.54 -2.48
C GLY A 55 -6.62 -2.74 -1.77
N LEU A 56 -6.26 -1.61 -1.15
CA LEU A 56 -7.22 -0.67 -0.55
C LEU A 56 -8.11 -0.01 -1.62
N LEU A 57 -7.55 0.36 -2.78
CA LEU A 57 -8.32 0.89 -3.91
C LEU A 57 -9.23 -0.17 -4.54
N ALA A 58 -8.83 -1.45 -4.50
CA ALA A 58 -9.60 -2.59 -4.99
C ALA A 58 -10.74 -3.01 -4.06
N ASP A 59 -11.01 -2.25 -3.00
CA ASP A 59 -11.99 -2.55 -1.94
C ASP A 59 -11.71 -3.90 -1.24
N LEU A 60 -10.45 -4.29 -1.08
CA LEU A 60 -10.10 -5.40 -0.20
C LEU A 60 -10.38 -5.04 1.27
N PRO A 61 -10.78 -6.00 2.12
CA PRO A 61 -11.09 -5.71 3.50
C PRO A 61 -9.85 -5.17 4.22
N ARG A 62 -9.88 -3.90 4.61
CA ARG A 62 -8.74 -3.10 5.08
C ARG A 62 -7.92 -3.80 6.18
N ARG A 63 -8.61 -4.23 7.25
CA ARG A 63 -7.93 -4.81 8.43
C ARG A 63 -7.17 -6.09 8.09
N PRO A 64 -7.80 -7.15 7.54
CA PRO A 64 -7.08 -8.38 7.22
C PRO A 64 -6.05 -8.18 6.10
N TRP A 65 -6.29 -7.27 5.14
CA TRP A 65 -5.35 -6.96 4.08
C TRP A 65 -4.04 -6.37 4.61
N LEU A 66 -4.12 -5.29 5.39
CA LEU A 66 -2.94 -4.64 5.96
C LEU A 66 -2.27 -5.52 7.02
N ALA A 67 -3.04 -6.26 7.84
CA ALA A 67 -2.49 -7.20 8.80
C ALA A 67 -1.72 -8.34 8.12
N GLY A 68 -2.26 -8.88 7.02
CA GLY A 68 -1.58 -9.90 6.23
C GLY A 68 -0.23 -9.42 5.69
N LEU A 69 -0.18 -8.21 5.12
CA LEU A 69 1.06 -7.61 4.66
C LEU A 69 2.03 -7.29 5.81
N ALA A 70 1.52 -6.86 6.97
CA ALA A 70 2.34 -6.59 8.14
C ALA A 70 2.98 -7.87 8.74
N VAL A 71 2.31 -9.01 8.61
CA VAL A 71 2.88 -10.33 8.95
C VAL A 71 3.83 -10.82 7.86
N TYR A 72 3.51 -10.55 6.60
CA TYR A 72 4.33 -10.93 5.47
C TYR A 72 5.71 -10.25 5.51
N ALA A 73 5.82 -8.99 5.93
CA ALA A 73 7.07 -8.25 6.00
C ALA A 73 8.15 -8.97 6.86
N PRO A 74 7.95 -9.29 8.13
CA PRO A 74 8.96 -10.03 8.91
C PRO A 74 9.20 -11.45 8.39
N VAL A 75 8.21 -12.09 7.79
CA VAL A 75 8.39 -13.41 7.17
C VAL A 75 9.36 -13.32 6.00
N THR A 76 9.23 -12.31 5.14
CA THR A 76 10.15 -12.12 4.01
C THR A 76 11.56 -11.82 4.46
N GLU A 77 11.76 -11.03 5.52
CA GLU A 77 13.08 -10.76 6.11
C GLU A 77 13.75 -12.05 6.63
N ILE A 78 12.99 -12.88 7.35
CA ILE A 78 13.51 -14.17 7.84
C ILE A 78 13.88 -15.09 6.67
N LEU A 79 13.05 -15.16 5.64
CA LEU A 79 13.32 -15.97 4.45
C LEU A 79 14.53 -15.46 3.67
N GLN A 80 14.71 -14.15 3.54
CA GLN A 80 15.90 -13.56 2.94
C GLN A 80 17.16 -13.94 3.71
N ALA A 81 17.17 -13.76 5.03
CA ALA A 81 18.30 -14.09 5.89
C ALA A 81 18.69 -15.58 5.88
N THR A 82 17.72 -16.46 5.63
CA THR A 82 17.93 -17.92 5.76
C THR A 82 18.11 -18.63 4.41
N LEU A 83 17.49 -18.14 3.35
CA LEU A 83 17.39 -18.86 2.08
C LEU A 83 18.13 -18.18 0.92
N ILE A 84 18.44 -16.89 1.04
CA ILE A 84 19.03 -16.14 -0.09
C ILE A 84 20.51 -15.85 0.18
N PRO A 85 21.43 -16.42 -0.61
CA PRO A 85 22.84 -16.10 -0.50
C PRO A 85 23.07 -14.59 -0.69
N SER A 86 23.98 -14.03 0.08
CA SER A 86 24.37 -12.61 0.03
C SER A 86 23.28 -11.62 0.45
N ARG A 87 22.23 -12.06 1.15
CA ARG A 87 21.27 -11.19 1.82
C ARG A 87 21.22 -11.47 3.32
N ASP A 88 21.40 -10.42 4.09
CA ASP A 88 21.20 -10.44 5.54
C ASP A 88 19.86 -9.81 5.83
N GLY A 89 19.03 -10.46 6.66
CA GLY A 89 17.79 -9.85 7.15
C GLY A 89 18.12 -8.59 7.94
N SER A 90 17.41 -7.50 7.65
CA SER A 90 17.74 -6.18 8.18
C SER A 90 16.54 -5.56 8.91
N PHE A 91 16.74 -5.15 10.17
CA PHE A 91 15.74 -4.33 10.86
C PHE A 91 15.41 -3.03 10.12
N GLY A 92 16.38 -2.50 9.35
CA GLY A 92 16.17 -1.33 8.50
C GLY A 92 15.20 -1.62 7.36
N ASP A 93 15.27 -2.80 6.75
CA ASP A 93 14.40 -3.21 5.65
C ASP A 93 12.99 -3.51 6.17
N LEU A 94 12.87 -4.24 7.28
CA LEU A 94 11.60 -4.43 7.96
C LEU A 94 10.93 -3.09 8.31
N THR A 95 11.70 -2.13 8.82
CA THR A 95 11.17 -0.80 9.14
C THR A 95 10.69 -0.09 7.88
N ALA A 96 11.44 -0.17 6.78
CA ALA A 96 11.06 0.40 5.49
C ALA A 96 9.77 -0.23 4.92
N ASP A 97 9.63 -1.56 5.01
CA ASP A 97 8.42 -2.29 4.61
C ASP A 97 7.19 -1.81 5.39
N LEU A 98 7.30 -1.73 6.71
CA LEU A 98 6.22 -1.25 7.58
C LEU A 98 5.88 0.22 7.33
N LEU A 99 6.86 1.08 7.06
CA LEU A 99 6.65 2.46 6.65
C LEU A 99 5.90 2.53 5.31
N GLY A 100 6.18 1.62 4.39
CA GLY A 100 5.42 1.46 3.15
C GLY A 100 3.93 1.21 3.41
N LEU A 101 3.61 0.28 4.32
CA LEU A 101 2.21 -0.03 4.70
C LEU A 101 1.52 1.16 5.36
N VAL A 102 2.19 1.82 6.29
CA VAL A 102 1.65 2.99 6.99
C VAL A 102 1.37 4.13 6.01
N SER A 103 2.33 4.43 5.12
CA SER A 103 2.15 5.50 4.12
C SER A 103 0.98 5.23 3.18
N ALA A 104 0.81 3.99 2.71
CA ALA A 104 -0.33 3.59 1.89
C ALA A 104 -1.66 3.77 2.63
N ALA A 105 -1.72 3.39 3.92
CA ALA A 105 -2.92 3.53 4.74
C ALA A 105 -3.28 5.00 4.99
N VAL A 106 -2.29 5.87 5.25
CA VAL A 106 -2.47 7.31 5.47
C VAL A 106 -2.96 8.00 4.20
N VAL A 107 -2.30 7.75 3.05
CA VAL A 107 -2.71 8.32 1.76
C VAL A 107 -4.13 7.90 1.40
N TRP A 108 -4.46 6.61 1.55
CA TRP A 108 -5.81 6.12 1.28
C TRP A 108 -6.86 6.75 2.19
N HIS A 109 -6.55 6.94 3.49
CA HIS A 109 -7.44 7.61 4.44
C HIS A 109 -7.71 9.05 4.03
N GLY A 110 -6.66 9.82 3.72
CA GLY A 110 -6.80 11.20 3.26
C GLY A 110 -7.62 11.36 1.99
N ILE A 111 -7.45 10.44 1.01
CA ILE A 111 -8.26 10.46 -0.21
C ILE A 111 -9.74 10.22 0.11
N ARG A 112 -10.06 9.32 1.03
CA ARG A 112 -11.44 9.03 1.41
C ARG A 112 -12.12 10.18 2.14
N GLU A 113 -11.44 10.82 3.07
CA GLU A 113 -11.97 11.96 3.80
C GLU A 113 -12.25 13.13 2.86
N ASN A 114 -11.28 13.49 2.01
CA ASN A 114 -11.44 14.59 1.05
C ASN A 114 -12.54 14.30 0.00
N GLY A 115 -12.71 13.02 -0.40
CA GLY A 115 -13.78 12.61 -1.31
C GLY A 115 -15.18 12.73 -0.69
N THR A 116 -15.31 12.60 0.62
CA THR A 116 -16.58 12.76 1.34
C THR A 116 -17.02 14.22 1.40
N TYR A 117 -16.08 15.15 1.60
CA TYR A 117 -16.37 16.60 1.60
C TYR A 117 -16.79 17.13 0.23
N ALA A 118 -16.33 16.53 -0.87
CA ALA A 118 -16.70 16.94 -2.22
C ALA A 118 -18.14 16.55 -2.62
N ASP A 119 -18.69 15.51 -1.99
CA ASP A 119 -20.06 15.01 -2.28
C ASP A 119 -21.14 15.76 -1.48
N ASP A 120 -20.77 16.47 -0.41
CA ASP A 120 -21.66 17.32 0.42
C ASP A 120 -21.79 18.76 -0.14
N GLY A 121 -21.66 18.93 -1.45
CA GLY A 121 -21.70 20.20 -2.16
C GLY A 121 -22.90 21.11 -1.81
N PRO A 122 -22.85 22.39 -2.22
CA PRO A 122 -23.74 23.47 -1.75
C PRO A 122 -25.25 23.24 -1.95
N GLU A 123 -25.64 22.24 -2.73
CA GLU A 123 -27.05 21.89 -2.95
C GLU A 123 -27.80 21.46 -1.68
N ARG A 124 -27.14 20.76 -0.74
CA ARG A 124 -27.78 20.37 0.54
C ARG A 124 -27.97 21.56 1.49
N ALA A 125 -27.08 22.55 1.42
CA ALA A 125 -27.20 23.77 2.22
C ALA A 125 -28.38 24.65 1.77
N VAL A 126 -28.75 24.60 0.49
CA VAL A 126 -29.90 25.33 -0.07
C VAL A 126 -31.20 24.59 0.26
N ALA A 127 -31.24 23.25 0.14
CA ALA A 127 -32.42 22.45 0.46
C ALA A 127 -32.81 22.53 1.95
N GLY A 128 -31.83 22.59 2.87
CA GLY A 128 -32.08 22.74 4.31
C GLY A 128 -32.63 24.12 4.72
N ARG A 129 -32.37 25.17 3.94
CA ARG A 129 -32.95 26.51 4.17
C ARG A 129 -34.42 26.57 3.79
N HIS A 130 -34.81 26.02 2.64
CA HIS A 130 -36.21 26.01 2.20
C HIS A 130 -37.12 25.13 3.06
N ALA A 131 -36.61 24.17 3.82
CA ALA A 131 -37.36 23.34 4.72
C ALA A 131 -37.64 24.01 6.09
N ARG A 132 -36.91 25.08 6.46
CA ARG A 132 -37.12 25.84 7.71
C ARG A 132 -38.08 27.02 7.57
N ASP A 133 -38.36 27.44 6.35
CA ASP A 133 -39.20 28.62 6.08
C ASP A 133 -40.68 28.22 5.76
N ARG A 134 -41.09 27.01 6.06
CA ARG A 134 -42.46 26.51 5.97
C ARG A 134 -42.94 26.04 7.34
#